data_a408a328bedf709af637bf4a668a5942
#
_entry.id   a408a328bedf709af637bf4a668a5942
#
_cell.length_a   1.000
_cell.length_b   1.000
_cell.length_c   1.000
_cell.angle_alpha   90.00
_cell.angle_beta   90.00
_cell.angle_gamma   90.00
#
_symmetry.space_group_name_H-M   'P 1'
#
loop_
_entity.id
_entity.type
_entity.pdbx_description
1 polymer ?
#
loop_
_entity_poly.entity_id
_entity_poly.type
_entity_poly.pdbx_seq_one_letter_code
_entity_poly.pdbx_strand_id
1 'polypeptide(L)'
;MNPFPFEELHKILELKDTELEIDELLFTSTIFYIEKILGYPLEDHNYNELQTVRDCKVYTNQDNITEMVNIIDMNTKLRVPHCVIDGRTIFLLDTKLEGHILFLNYNAGFLQSTMPADLKEAIIKLFLLKKKEFIKQQNHEDDCSFEIPKDIQNTLDIYRRKTL
;
A
#
# COMPACT_ATOMS: atom_id res chain seq x y z
N MET A 1 -2.79 11.55 0.58
CA MET A 1 -3.62 11.61 1.83
C MET A 1 -3.70 10.18 2.37
N ASN A 2 -3.26 9.96 3.62
CA ASN A 2 -3.24 8.61 4.21
C ASN A 2 -4.64 7.95 4.09
N PRO A 3 -4.77 6.75 3.49
CA PRO A 3 -6.05 6.07 3.32
C PRO A 3 -6.72 5.64 4.64
N PHE A 4 -5.96 5.67 5.74
CA PHE A 4 -6.46 5.48 7.09
C PHE A 4 -5.87 6.60 7.99
N PRO A 5 -6.52 7.78 8.07
CA PRO A 5 -6.00 8.91 8.83
C PRO A 5 -6.09 8.67 10.34
N PHE A 6 -5.20 9.32 11.10
CA PHE A 6 -5.14 9.20 12.56
C PHE A 6 -6.45 9.62 13.24
N GLU A 7 -7.15 10.61 12.69
CA GLU A 7 -8.45 11.06 13.19
C GLU A 7 -9.52 9.96 13.14
N GLU A 8 -9.46 9.07 12.13
CA GLU A 8 -10.35 7.89 12.05
C GLU A 8 -10.01 6.88 13.14
N LEU A 9 -8.71 6.61 13.36
CA LEU A 9 -8.24 5.75 14.45
C LEU A 9 -8.65 6.31 15.82
N HIS A 10 -8.42 7.60 16.06
CA HIS A 10 -8.78 8.29 17.29
C HIS A 10 -10.27 8.14 17.62
N LYS A 11 -11.12 8.27 16.61
CA LYS A 11 -12.57 8.10 16.71
C LYS A 11 -12.98 6.67 17.03
N ILE A 12 -12.36 5.69 16.39
CA ILE A 12 -12.66 4.25 16.57
C ILE A 12 -12.25 3.79 17.98
N LEU A 13 -11.11 4.26 18.48
CA LEU A 13 -10.55 3.80 19.75
C LEU A 13 -10.89 4.72 20.94
N GLU A 14 -11.61 5.83 20.71
CA GLU A 14 -11.96 6.82 21.74
C GLU A 14 -10.73 7.24 22.57
N LEU A 15 -9.62 7.54 21.86
CA LEU A 15 -8.35 7.89 22.49
C LEU A 15 -8.46 9.18 23.31
N LYS A 16 -7.68 9.28 24.39
CA LYS A 16 -7.68 10.46 25.26
C LYS A 16 -6.85 11.59 24.65
N ASP A 17 -7.37 12.80 24.66
CA ASP A 17 -6.69 14.00 24.14
C ASP A 17 -5.33 14.29 24.80
N THR A 18 -5.09 13.78 26.00
CA THR A 18 -3.84 14.01 26.76
C THR A 18 -2.62 13.26 26.20
N GLU A 19 -2.82 12.28 25.31
CA GLU A 19 -1.76 11.43 24.77
C GLU A 19 -1.66 11.53 23.22
N LEU A 20 -2.38 12.47 22.61
CA LEU A 20 -2.55 12.54 21.15
C LEU A 20 -1.23 12.58 20.36
N GLU A 21 -0.26 13.39 20.80
CA GLU A 21 1.03 13.53 20.10
C GLU A 21 1.81 12.20 20.07
N ILE A 22 1.79 11.47 21.19
CA ILE A 22 2.45 10.17 21.30
C ILE A 22 1.72 9.13 20.46
N ASP A 23 0.40 9.13 20.53
CA ASP A 23 -0.44 8.19 19.77
C ASP A 23 -0.31 8.42 18.27
N GLU A 24 -0.24 9.66 17.79
CA GLU A 24 -0.02 10.00 16.39
C GLU A 24 1.37 9.54 15.91
N LEU A 25 2.41 9.71 16.75
CA LEU A 25 3.76 9.23 16.45
C LEU A 25 3.80 7.70 16.35
N LEU A 26 3.17 7.01 17.30
CA LEU A 26 3.07 5.55 17.30
C LEU A 26 2.27 5.03 16.09
N PHE A 27 1.21 5.72 15.73
CA PHE A 27 0.41 5.39 14.57
C PHE A 27 1.21 5.57 13.27
N THR A 28 1.88 6.71 13.10
CA THR A 28 2.76 6.96 11.95
C THR A 28 3.84 5.89 11.83
N SER A 29 4.48 5.54 12.95
CA SER A 29 5.44 4.43 13.00
C SER A 29 4.81 3.07 12.63
N THR A 30 3.53 2.87 12.96
CA THR A 30 2.81 1.64 12.61
C THR A 30 2.54 1.55 11.12
N ILE A 31 2.06 2.62 10.50
CA ILE A 31 1.85 2.72 9.04
C ILE A 31 3.17 2.44 8.32
N PHE A 32 4.25 3.13 8.68
CA PHE A 32 5.55 2.93 8.06
C PHE A 32 6.06 1.49 8.18
N TYR A 33 5.83 0.85 9.32
CA TYR A 33 6.21 -0.54 9.54
C TYR A 33 5.41 -1.51 8.65
N ILE A 34 4.11 -1.28 8.49
CA ILE A 34 3.24 -2.06 7.61
C ILE A 34 3.67 -1.89 6.15
N GLU A 35 3.89 -0.67 5.68
CA GLU A 35 4.37 -0.39 4.32
C GLU A 35 5.69 -1.12 4.01
N LYS A 36 6.58 -1.20 5.01
CA LYS A 36 7.83 -1.97 4.89
C LYS A 36 7.56 -3.48 4.71
N ILE A 37 6.57 -4.04 5.41
CA ILE A 37 6.17 -5.46 5.27
C ILE A 37 5.53 -5.69 3.91
N LEU A 38 4.63 -4.81 3.49
CA LEU A 38 3.90 -4.92 2.24
C LEU A 38 4.81 -4.73 1.03
N GLY A 39 5.85 -3.90 1.16
CA GLY A 39 6.78 -3.55 0.10
C GLY A 39 6.28 -2.44 -0.83
N TYR A 40 5.22 -1.73 -0.44
CA TYR A 40 4.68 -0.55 -1.14
C TYR A 40 3.96 0.40 -0.16
N PRO A 41 3.84 1.71 -0.50
CA PRO A 41 3.10 2.66 0.30
C PRO A 41 1.60 2.37 0.28
N LEU A 42 0.94 2.56 1.42
CA LEU A 42 -0.52 2.43 1.51
C LEU A 42 -1.24 3.58 0.80
N GLU A 43 -0.65 4.76 0.87
CA GLU A 43 -1.22 5.96 0.25
C GLU A 43 -1.20 5.86 -1.28
N ASP A 44 -2.28 6.35 -1.91
CA ASP A 44 -2.37 6.47 -3.35
C ASP A 44 -1.40 7.52 -3.88
N HIS A 45 -0.47 7.09 -4.73
CA HIS A 45 0.56 7.92 -5.35
C HIS A 45 0.58 7.77 -6.86
N ASN A 46 1.03 8.83 -7.54
CA ASN A 46 1.28 8.80 -8.97
C ASN A 46 2.65 8.21 -9.28
N TYR A 47 2.68 7.24 -10.19
CA TYR A 47 3.88 6.53 -10.64
C TYR A 47 4.12 6.75 -12.11
N ASN A 48 5.41 6.83 -12.47
CA ASN A 48 5.88 6.89 -13.84
C ASN A 48 6.96 5.84 -14.05
N GLU A 49 6.80 4.98 -15.04
CA GLU A 49 7.76 3.94 -15.33
C GLU A 49 7.79 3.55 -16.81
N LEU A 50 8.88 2.92 -17.21
CA LEU A 50 9.04 2.35 -18.55
C LEU A 50 8.97 0.83 -18.44
N GLN A 51 8.11 0.21 -19.23
CA GLN A 51 7.91 -1.24 -19.25
C GLN A 51 7.90 -1.77 -20.68
N THR A 52 8.39 -3.00 -20.85
CA THR A 52 8.37 -3.67 -22.17
C THR A 52 7.13 -4.54 -22.28
N VAL A 53 6.46 -4.49 -23.43
CA VAL A 53 5.31 -5.34 -23.74
C VAL A 53 5.77 -6.78 -23.97
N ARG A 54 5.09 -7.73 -23.33
CA ARG A 54 5.27 -9.17 -23.51
C ARG A 54 3.93 -9.87 -23.51
N ASP A 55 3.66 -10.68 -24.52
CA ASP A 55 2.38 -11.42 -24.66
C ASP A 55 1.15 -10.50 -24.59
N CYS A 56 1.20 -9.34 -25.24
CA CYS A 56 0.18 -8.29 -25.17
C CYS A 56 -0.11 -7.77 -23.75
N LYS A 57 0.86 -7.87 -22.85
CA LYS A 57 0.74 -7.45 -21.46
C LYS A 57 1.89 -6.55 -21.05
N VAL A 58 1.61 -5.72 -20.06
CA VAL A 58 2.60 -4.91 -19.37
C VAL A 58 2.40 -5.11 -17.87
N TYR A 59 3.50 -5.23 -17.14
CA TYR A 59 3.48 -5.39 -15.69
C TYR A 59 4.00 -4.12 -15.02
N THR A 60 3.18 -3.54 -14.16
CA THR A 60 3.59 -2.38 -13.35
C THR A 60 4.44 -2.80 -12.16
N ASN A 61 5.25 -1.87 -11.66
CA ASN A 61 6.03 -2.09 -10.45
C ASN A 61 5.18 -2.01 -9.17
N GLN A 62 4.02 -1.37 -9.24
CA GLN A 62 3.10 -1.26 -8.12
C GLN A 62 1.84 -2.10 -8.33
N ASP A 63 1.34 -2.66 -7.23
CA ASP A 63 0.03 -3.30 -7.17
C ASP A 63 -1.06 -2.26 -6.84
N ASN A 64 -2.33 -2.68 -6.88
CA ASN A 64 -3.49 -1.86 -6.53
C ASN A 64 -3.57 -0.56 -7.34
N ILE A 65 -3.52 -0.69 -8.69
CA ILE A 65 -3.72 0.44 -9.59
C ILE A 65 -5.13 0.98 -9.38
N THR A 66 -5.22 2.24 -8.96
CA THR A 66 -6.48 2.95 -8.74
C THR A 66 -6.95 3.68 -9.98
N GLU A 67 -5.99 4.18 -10.77
CA GLU A 67 -6.27 4.90 -12.00
C GLU A 67 -5.11 4.77 -12.99
N MET A 68 -5.43 4.50 -14.26
CA MET A 68 -4.47 4.59 -15.38
C MET A 68 -4.62 5.97 -16.04
N VAL A 69 -3.64 6.84 -15.79
CA VAL A 69 -3.67 8.21 -16.31
C VAL A 69 -3.28 8.23 -17.79
N ASN A 70 -2.19 7.57 -18.16
CA ASN A 70 -1.71 7.56 -19.54
C ASN A 70 -0.77 6.37 -19.83
N ILE A 71 -0.85 5.88 -21.08
CA ILE A 71 0.09 4.91 -21.67
C ILE A 71 0.57 5.47 -23.00
N ILE A 72 1.89 5.64 -23.16
CA ILE A 72 2.50 6.16 -24.40
C ILE A 72 3.50 5.14 -24.92
N ASP A 73 3.35 4.75 -26.17
CA ASP A 73 4.38 3.99 -26.88
C ASP A 73 5.59 4.88 -27.17
N MET A 74 6.72 4.53 -26.61
CA MET A 74 7.95 5.31 -26.76
C MET A 74 8.54 5.24 -28.16
N ASN A 75 8.18 4.23 -28.95
CA ASN A 75 8.64 4.04 -30.32
C ASN A 75 7.88 4.95 -31.30
N THR A 76 6.55 5.04 -31.15
CA THR A 76 5.69 5.83 -32.03
C THR A 76 5.28 7.20 -31.47
N LYS A 77 5.46 7.42 -30.16
CA LYS A 77 4.99 8.59 -29.39
C LYS A 77 3.46 8.74 -29.35
N LEU A 78 2.73 7.69 -29.66
CA LEU A 78 1.28 7.69 -29.65
C LEU A 78 0.73 7.13 -28.34
N ARG A 79 -0.44 7.58 -27.96
CA ARG A 79 -1.18 7.03 -26.82
C ARG A 79 -1.68 5.62 -27.17
N VAL A 80 -1.51 4.70 -26.21
CA VAL A 80 -1.91 3.31 -26.35
C VAL A 80 -3.20 3.07 -25.57
N PRO A 81 -4.27 2.56 -26.23
CA PRO A 81 -5.47 2.12 -25.52
C PRO A 81 -5.19 0.80 -24.81
N HIS A 82 -5.78 0.63 -23.63
CA HIS A 82 -5.74 -0.61 -22.85
C HIS A 82 -7.17 -1.12 -22.61
N CYS A 83 -7.34 -2.42 -22.37
CA CYS A 83 -8.68 -2.99 -22.18
C CYS A 83 -9.00 -3.33 -20.73
N VAL A 84 -8.07 -3.90 -20.00
CA VAL A 84 -8.29 -4.39 -18.63
C VAL A 84 -7.05 -4.17 -17.78
N ILE A 85 -7.26 -3.82 -16.53
CA ILE A 85 -6.24 -3.80 -15.48
C ILE A 85 -6.64 -4.87 -14.47
N ASP A 86 -5.71 -5.78 -14.16
CA ASP A 86 -5.89 -6.81 -13.16
C ASP A 86 -4.66 -6.84 -12.25
N GLY A 87 -4.84 -6.34 -11.03
CA GLY A 87 -3.74 -6.10 -10.09
C GLY A 87 -2.69 -5.16 -10.68
N ARG A 88 -1.54 -5.71 -11.05
CA ARG A 88 -0.45 -5.00 -11.74
C ARG A 88 -0.29 -5.33 -13.21
N THR A 89 -1.21 -6.10 -13.78
CA THR A 89 -1.17 -6.49 -15.18
C THR A 89 -2.08 -5.60 -16.00
N ILE A 90 -1.53 -4.98 -17.02
CA ILE A 90 -2.27 -4.17 -17.98
C ILE A 90 -2.34 -4.96 -19.29
N PHE A 91 -3.55 -5.30 -19.72
CA PHE A 91 -3.80 -5.98 -20.99
C PHE A 91 -3.97 -4.96 -22.11
N LEU A 92 -3.23 -5.15 -23.18
CA LEU A 92 -3.23 -4.27 -24.36
C LEU A 92 -4.11 -4.86 -25.46
N LEU A 93 -4.79 -3.98 -26.19
CA LEU A 93 -5.66 -4.37 -27.32
C LEU A 93 -4.87 -4.64 -28.60
N ASP A 94 -3.70 -4.00 -28.75
CA ASP A 94 -2.94 -4.07 -30.00
C ASP A 94 -1.77 -5.04 -29.89
N THR A 95 -1.84 -6.14 -30.64
CA THR A 95 -0.80 -7.17 -30.71
C THR A 95 0.49 -6.69 -31.41
N LYS A 96 0.45 -5.57 -32.13
CA LYS A 96 1.62 -4.98 -32.81
C LYS A 96 2.60 -4.32 -31.85
N LEU A 97 2.21 -4.15 -30.59
CA LEU A 97 3.05 -3.53 -29.58
C LEU A 97 4.06 -4.50 -28.96
N GLU A 98 4.09 -5.75 -29.35
CA GLU A 98 5.02 -6.74 -28.82
C GLU A 98 6.48 -6.27 -28.93
N GLY A 99 7.20 -6.28 -27.80
CA GLY A 99 8.56 -5.80 -27.71
C GLY A 99 8.72 -4.27 -27.62
N HIS A 100 7.65 -3.49 -27.77
CA HIS A 100 7.71 -2.03 -27.60
C HIS A 100 7.94 -1.64 -26.14
N ILE A 101 8.56 -0.48 -25.94
CA ILE A 101 8.69 0.13 -24.63
C ILE A 101 7.58 1.14 -24.44
N LEU A 102 6.79 0.95 -23.38
CA LEU A 102 5.71 1.85 -23.01
C LEU A 102 6.09 2.70 -21.81
N PHE A 103 5.77 3.99 -21.88
CA PHE A 103 5.74 4.86 -20.73
C PHE A 103 4.35 4.76 -20.09
N LEU A 104 4.34 4.38 -18.81
CA LEU A 104 3.15 4.23 -17.99
C LEU A 104 3.10 5.36 -16.98
N ASN A 105 1.97 6.07 -16.92
CA ASN A 105 1.64 6.99 -15.84
C ASN A 105 0.34 6.53 -15.20
N TYR A 106 0.38 6.20 -13.92
CA TYR A 106 -0.76 5.63 -13.20
C TYR A 106 -0.72 5.99 -11.71
N ASN A 107 -1.87 5.93 -11.07
CA ASN A 107 -1.99 6.00 -9.62
C ASN A 107 -2.13 4.60 -9.04
N ALA A 108 -1.46 4.33 -7.92
CA ALA A 108 -1.55 3.07 -7.21
C ALA A 108 -1.44 3.28 -5.70
N GLY A 109 -2.11 2.43 -4.93
CA GLY A 109 -2.25 2.50 -3.49
C GLY A 109 -3.69 2.25 -3.05
N PHE A 110 -4.05 2.73 -1.88
CA PHE A 110 -5.42 2.66 -1.40
C PHE A 110 -6.02 4.06 -1.26
N LEU A 111 -7.27 4.22 -1.68
CA LEU A 111 -8.10 5.35 -1.29
C LEU A 111 -8.77 5.02 0.05
N GLN A 112 -9.17 6.03 0.82
CA GLN A 112 -9.87 5.83 2.09
C GLN A 112 -11.14 4.97 1.93
N SER A 113 -11.85 5.13 0.81
CA SER A 113 -13.06 4.38 0.48
C SER A 113 -12.81 2.94 0.03
N THR A 114 -11.61 2.62 -0.46
CA THR A 114 -11.28 1.30 -1.03
C THR A 114 -10.36 0.47 -0.16
N MET A 115 -9.88 1.02 0.97
CA MET A 115 -9.00 0.29 1.87
C MET A 115 -9.75 -0.89 2.50
N PRO A 116 -9.24 -2.14 2.36
CA PRO A 116 -9.88 -3.33 2.91
C PRO A 116 -10.06 -3.26 4.42
N ALA A 117 -11.21 -3.75 4.91
CA ALA A 117 -11.55 -3.69 6.33
C ALA A 117 -10.60 -4.52 7.20
N ASP A 118 -10.17 -5.69 6.72
CA ASP A 118 -9.22 -6.56 7.40
C ASP A 118 -7.82 -5.94 7.49
N LEU A 119 -7.39 -5.17 6.47
CA LEU A 119 -6.15 -4.41 6.52
C LEU A 119 -6.24 -3.26 7.54
N LYS A 120 -7.36 -2.53 7.60
CA LYS A 120 -7.63 -1.53 8.64
C LYS A 120 -7.57 -2.15 10.04
N GLU A 121 -8.20 -3.30 10.21
CA GLU A 121 -8.19 -4.04 11.48
C GLU A 121 -6.77 -4.46 11.88
N ALA A 122 -5.96 -4.94 10.94
CA ALA A 122 -4.57 -5.29 11.17
C ALA A 122 -3.74 -4.07 11.62
N ILE A 123 -3.96 -2.90 11.01
CA ILE A 123 -3.32 -1.65 11.41
C ILE A 123 -3.68 -1.28 12.85
N ILE A 124 -4.98 -1.32 13.20
CA ILE A 124 -5.48 -0.99 14.54
C ILE A 124 -4.87 -1.93 15.59
N LYS A 125 -4.91 -3.24 15.34
CA LYS A 125 -4.33 -4.24 16.24
C LYS A 125 -2.83 -4.02 16.47
N LEU A 126 -2.10 -3.73 15.40
CA LEU A 126 -0.66 -3.50 15.47
C LEU A 126 -0.33 -2.21 16.22
N PHE A 127 -1.12 -1.15 16.01
CA PHE A 127 -1.00 0.10 16.78
C PHE A 127 -1.21 -0.15 18.28
N LEU A 128 -2.27 -0.88 18.65
CA LEU A 128 -2.54 -1.19 20.06
C LEU A 128 -1.42 -2.03 20.71
N LEU A 129 -0.84 -2.96 19.96
CA LEU A 129 0.32 -3.72 20.43
C LEU A 129 1.53 -2.81 20.68
N LYS A 130 1.86 -1.95 19.71
CA LYS A 130 2.96 -0.99 19.90
C LYS A 130 2.73 -0.03 21.05
N LYS A 131 1.49 0.46 21.23
CA LYS A 131 1.13 1.32 22.36
C LYS A 131 1.33 0.59 23.70
N LYS A 132 0.89 -0.68 23.77
CA LYS A 132 1.09 -1.52 24.95
C LYS A 132 2.57 -1.72 25.28
N GLU A 133 3.40 -2.03 24.28
CA GLU A 133 4.84 -2.19 24.46
C GLU A 133 5.53 -0.88 24.89
N PHE A 134 5.13 0.24 24.29
CA PHE A 134 5.64 1.57 24.67
C PHE A 134 5.36 1.88 26.14
N ILE A 135 4.14 1.59 26.65
CA ILE A 135 3.77 1.79 28.05
C ILE A 135 4.61 0.89 28.98
N LYS A 136 4.83 -0.38 28.61
CA LYS A 136 5.70 -1.29 29.39
C LYS A 136 7.13 -0.79 29.49
N GLN A 137 7.70 -0.30 28.37
CA GLN A 137 9.05 0.26 28.34
C GLN A 137 9.19 1.47 29.27
N GLN A 138 8.17 2.33 29.34
CA GLN A 138 8.15 3.46 30.28
C GLN A 138 8.13 3.00 31.76
N ASN A 139 7.49 1.86 32.03
CA ASN A 139 7.40 1.28 33.37
C ASN A 139 8.61 0.41 33.79
N HIS A 140 9.67 0.35 32.95
CA HIS A 140 10.86 -0.49 33.17
C HIS A 140 10.55 -2.00 33.31
N GLU A 141 9.54 -2.50 32.62
CA GLU A 141 9.26 -3.93 32.55
C GLU A 141 10.19 -4.56 31.50
N ASP A 142 11.14 -5.43 31.95
CA ASP A 142 12.29 -5.93 31.17
C ASP A 142 11.97 -6.90 30.03
N ASP A 143 10.74 -7.26 29.77
CA ASP A 143 10.39 -8.29 28.77
C ASP A 143 9.71 -7.69 27.53
N CYS A 144 10.48 -7.01 26.69
CA CYS A 144 10.02 -6.33 25.48
C CYS A 144 10.47 -7.07 24.20
N SER A 145 9.94 -8.26 23.95
CA SER A 145 10.01 -8.87 22.62
C SER A 145 8.77 -8.48 21.82
N PHE A 146 8.93 -7.58 20.85
CA PHE A 146 7.85 -7.23 19.93
C PHE A 146 7.72 -8.29 18.84
N GLU A 147 6.77 -9.19 19.02
CA GLU A 147 6.40 -10.18 17.99
C GLU A 147 5.03 -9.83 17.40
N ILE A 148 4.93 -9.88 16.08
CA ILE A 148 3.65 -9.69 15.40
C ILE A 148 2.82 -10.98 15.57
N PRO A 149 1.59 -10.88 16.10
CA PRO A 149 0.68 -12.02 16.15
C PRO A 149 0.44 -12.63 14.77
N LYS A 150 0.30 -13.95 14.73
CA LYS A 150 0.14 -14.71 13.47
C LYS A 150 -1.09 -14.29 12.66
N ASP A 151 -2.16 -13.89 13.30
CA ASP A 151 -3.37 -13.43 12.63
C ASP A 151 -3.11 -12.11 11.86
N ILE A 152 -2.38 -11.16 12.46
CA ILE A 152 -1.96 -9.92 11.79
C ILE A 152 -1.00 -10.25 10.66
N GLN A 153 0.01 -11.12 10.91
CA GLN A 153 0.97 -11.51 9.89
C GLN A 153 0.26 -12.15 8.67
N ASN A 154 -0.66 -13.07 8.91
CA ASN A 154 -1.43 -13.71 7.84
C ASN A 154 -2.23 -12.71 7.02
N THR A 155 -2.85 -11.71 7.67
CA THR A 155 -3.56 -10.63 6.95
C THR A 155 -2.59 -9.81 6.10
N LEU A 156 -1.46 -9.40 6.64
CA LEU A 156 -0.46 -8.62 5.89
C LEU A 156 0.13 -9.41 4.71
N ASP A 157 0.32 -10.72 4.87
CA ASP A 157 0.85 -11.60 3.81
C ASP A 157 -0.12 -11.73 2.61
N ILE A 158 -1.44 -11.54 2.79
CA ILE A 158 -2.41 -11.48 1.70
C ILE A 158 -2.12 -10.28 0.79
N TYR A 159 -1.76 -9.14 1.38
CA TYR A 159 -1.52 -7.88 0.69
C TYR A 159 -0.05 -7.67 0.32
N ARG A 160 0.85 -8.50 0.83
CA ARG A 160 2.27 -8.38 0.58
C ARG A 160 2.58 -8.53 -0.91
N ARG A 161 3.43 -7.62 -1.41
CA ARG A 161 3.91 -7.68 -2.79
C ARG A 161 4.55 -9.03 -3.08
N LYS A 162 3.99 -9.76 -4.04
CA LYS A 162 4.60 -10.99 -4.56
C LYS A 162 5.66 -10.58 -5.57
N THR A 163 6.93 -10.71 -5.21
CA THR A 163 8.03 -10.64 -6.19
C THR A 163 7.88 -11.82 -7.14
N LEU A 164 7.80 -11.54 -8.44
CA LEU A 164 7.85 -12.55 -9.51
C LEU A 164 9.26 -13.04 -9.71
#